data_f5b16ef802eddf4ac7f4914deef579c8
#
_entry.id   f5b16ef802eddf4ac7f4914deef579c8
#
_cell.length_a   1.000
_cell.length_b   1.000
_cell.length_c   1.000
_cell.angle_alpha   90.00
_cell.angle_beta   90.00
_cell.angle_gamma   90.00
#
_symmetry.space_group_name_H-M   'P 1'
#
loop_
_entity.id
_entity.type
_entity.pdbx_description
1 polymer ?
#
loop_
_entity_poly.entity_id
_entity_poly.type
_entity_poly.pdbx_seq_one_letter_code
_entity_poly.pdbx_strand_id
1 'polypeptide(L)'
;MHHFHGRMNCENILKTEGKGDSPFAYSPLYLHTLVSAEQGGIFMDSFQLYKDMQARTNGEIYIGVVGPVRTGKSTFIKRFMDLLVLPNMDDEHAKERTKDELPQSASGTTIMTTEPKFVPKEAAELQLAEDVRVKIRLIDCVGFMVEGATGHIENETERQVKTPWFDYEIPFTKAAAIGTQKVIRDHATIGLVVTTDGSIGDLPRESYVEAEERTIQELQAIGKPFMILLNCRKPYTEEVRTLQTELETKYGVSAFPVNCEQLKEEDIHTIMRQILYEFPVSEVEFYIPKWVEMLSREHRIKQDLIQTVRSLMDGFTDIRSASGTVPEAESPYIEQIRIEKIEMDTGRIRVSIQFAPQYYYEVLSELTGTSIQGEYELISVLKELSVMKEEYTHIKDAFADVKMKGYGVVSPNREEIVLDEPAIIRQGNKFGVKIHSEAPSIHMIRANIATDIAPIVGSEKQAEDLVEYIKAESQTEEGVWATNIFGKSIENLVMDGIQGKITKINEESQVKLQDTMQKIVNDSNGGLVCIII
;
A
#
# COMPACT_ATOMS: atom_id res chain seq x y z
N MET A 1 18.41 5.17 15.60
CA MET A 1 18.18 4.76 14.21
C MET A 1 16.67 4.72 14.02
N HIS A 2 16.08 5.76 13.46
CA HIS A 2 14.63 5.84 13.26
C HIS A 2 14.34 5.42 11.82
N HIS A 3 13.67 4.29 11.66
CA HIS A 3 13.08 3.88 10.39
C HIS A 3 11.83 4.75 10.14
N PHE A 4 11.92 5.66 9.18
CA PHE A 4 10.75 6.30 8.60
C PHE A 4 10.31 5.47 7.39
N HIS A 5 9.31 4.64 7.58
CA HIS A 5 8.57 4.00 6.48
C HIS A 5 7.28 4.81 6.30
N GLY A 6 7.04 5.27 5.08
CA GLY A 6 5.77 5.95 4.75
C GLY A 6 4.63 4.94 4.75
N ARG A 7 3.62 5.15 5.58
CA ARG A 7 2.35 4.41 5.54
C ARG A 7 1.50 4.97 4.42
N MET A 8 1.14 4.15 3.46
CA MET A 8 0.07 4.46 2.51
C MET A 8 -1.18 3.69 2.89
N ASN A 9 -2.20 4.41 3.34
CA ASN A 9 -3.55 3.89 3.45
C ASN A 9 -4.23 4.05 2.09
N CYS A 10 -5.09 3.12 1.65
CA CYS A 10 -5.73 3.16 0.33
C CYS A 10 -6.47 4.47 0.03
N GLU A 11 -6.99 5.15 1.06
CA GLU A 11 -7.56 6.49 0.94
C GLU A 11 -6.54 7.56 0.54
N ASN A 12 -5.25 7.41 0.87
CA ASN A 12 -4.21 8.39 0.57
C ASN A 12 -3.68 8.28 -0.86
N ILE A 13 -3.79 7.12 -1.51
CA ILE A 13 -3.49 6.97 -2.95
C ILE A 13 -4.41 7.85 -3.79
N LEU A 14 -5.61 8.12 -3.29
CA LEU A 14 -6.65 8.90 -3.96
C LEU A 14 -6.67 10.39 -3.58
N LYS A 15 -5.95 10.84 -2.53
CA LYS A 15 -6.11 12.18 -1.91
C LYS A 15 -4.85 13.04 -1.82
N THR A 16 -3.71 12.70 -2.41
CA THR A 16 -2.54 13.60 -2.38
C THR A 16 -2.69 14.75 -3.37
N GLU A 17 -3.41 15.81 -2.94
CA GLU A 17 -3.23 17.17 -3.43
C GLU A 17 -2.20 17.89 -2.55
N GLY A 18 -1.23 18.47 -3.23
CA GLY A 18 -0.09 19.24 -2.85
C GLY A 18 0.01 19.90 -1.48
N LYS A 19 1.16 19.70 -0.85
CA LYS A 19 1.94 20.75 -0.17
C LYS A 19 3.40 20.32 -0.18
N GLY A 20 4.23 21.15 -0.83
CA GLY A 20 5.66 20.95 -0.85
C GLY A 20 6.28 21.27 0.49
N ASP A 21 7.23 20.45 0.87
CA ASP A 21 8.45 20.87 1.56
C ASP A 21 9.54 19.80 1.34
N SER A 22 10.69 20.33 1.07
CA SER A 22 12.00 19.90 0.65
C SER A 22 12.56 18.54 1.10
N PRO A 23 13.53 18.00 0.32
CA PRO A 23 13.88 16.59 0.25
C PRO A 23 15.23 16.27 0.89
N PHE A 24 15.62 15.05 0.79
CA PHE A 24 16.86 14.35 1.17
C PHE A 24 16.84 13.64 2.53
N ALA A 25 16.43 12.38 2.50
CA ALA A 25 16.89 11.40 3.46
C ALA A 25 17.42 10.18 2.72
N TYR A 26 18.66 9.84 2.99
CA TYR A 26 19.43 8.74 2.43
C TYR A 26 18.83 7.38 2.78
N SER A 27 18.84 6.47 1.80
CA SER A 27 18.58 5.05 1.96
C SER A 27 19.86 4.34 2.43
N PRO A 28 19.83 3.44 3.41
CA PRO A 28 20.99 2.60 3.72
C PRO A 28 21.00 1.35 2.85
N LEU A 29 22.18 1.03 2.34
CA LEU A 29 22.55 -0.24 1.73
C LEU A 29 22.21 -1.41 2.66
N TYR A 30 21.39 -2.36 2.18
CA TYR A 30 21.17 -3.62 2.87
C TYR A 30 22.12 -4.69 2.41
N LEU A 31 22.93 -5.14 3.34
CA LEU A 31 23.69 -6.39 3.24
C LEU A 31 22.69 -7.57 3.30
N HIS A 32 22.78 -8.46 2.33
CA HIS A 32 22.07 -9.73 2.31
C HIS A 32 22.40 -10.57 3.55
N THR A 33 21.37 -10.90 4.31
CA THR A 33 21.40 -12.09 5.16
C THR A 33 20.27 -13.00 4.68
N LEU A 34 20.69 -14.07 3.99
CA LEU A 34 19.85 -15.22 3.65
C LEU A 34 19.35 -15.86 4.95
N VAL A 35 18.05 -15.80 5.19
CA VAL A 35 17.37 -16.76 6.06
C VAL A 35 16.45 -17.56 5.16
N SER A 36 16.82 -18.81 4.97
CA SER A 36 16.02 -19.85 4.33
C SER A 36 14.65 -19.92 5.02
N ALA A 37 13.59 -19.63 4.28
CA ALA A 37 12.24 -19.96 4.69
C ALA A 37 12.08 -21.48 4.58
N GLU A 38 12.40 -22.20 5.64
CA GLU A 38 11.82 -23.50 5.88
C GLU A 38 10.31 -23.34 6.03
N GLN A 39 9.55 -24.23 5.41
CA GLN A 39 8.11 -24.43 5.61
C GLN A 39 7.84 -24.78 7.08
N GLY A 40 7.93 -23.80 7.95
CA GLY A 40 7.53 -23.87 9.33
C GLY A 40 6.09 -23.34 9.42
N GLY A 41 5.12 -24.26 9.49
CA GLY A 41 3.82 -23.88 10.01
C GLY A 41 4.06 -23.13 11.31
N ILE A 42 3.56 -21.91 11.41
CA ILE A 42 3.64 -21.08 12.61
C ILE A 42 2.95 -21.90 13.71
N PHE A 43 3.72 -22.52 14.58
CA PHE A 43 3.21 -23.07 15.83
C PHE A 43 2.76 -21.88 16.68
N MET A 44 1.53 -21.43 16.46
CA MET A 44 0.89 -20.51 17.37
C MET A 44 0.76 -21.22 18.71
N ASP A 45 1.40 -20.70 19.75
CA ASP A 45 1.16 -21.09 21.13
C ASP A 45 -0.33 -20.88 21.42
N SER A 46 -0.96 -21.81 22.15
CA SER A 46 -2.38 -21.70 22.51
C SER A 46 -2.71 -20.36 23.19
N PHE A 47 -1.77 -19.81 23.93
CA PHE A 47 -1.85 -18.48 24.51
C PHE A 47 -2.04 -17.37 23.46
N GLN A 48 -1.22 -17.34 22.41
CA GLN A 48 -1.31 -16.33 21.35
C GLN A 48 -2.61 -16.47 20.57
N LEU A 49 -3.08 -17.71 20.32
CA LEU A 49 -4.34 -17.98 19.66
C LEU A 49 -5.53 -17.28 20.35
N TYR A 50 -5.67 -17.47 21.65
CA TYR A 50 -6.81 -16.88 22.40
C TYR A 50 -6.67 -15.38 22.58
N LYS A 51 -5.47 -14.84 22.61
CA LYS A 51 -5.23 -13.40 22.61
C LYS A 51 -5.65 -12.75 21.30
N ASP A 52 -5.32 -13.36 20.18
CA ASP A 52 -5.74 -12.90 18.85
C ASP A 52 -7.27 -13.01 18.69
N MET A 53 -7.88 -14.11 19.14
CA MET A 53 -9.33 -14.25 19.17
C MET A 53 -10.00 -13.20 20.05
N GLN A 54 -9.45 -12.91 21.21
CA GLN A 54 -9.94 -11.85 22.09
C GLN A 54 -9.93 -10.48 21.37
N ALA A 55 -8.85 -10.14 20.71
CA ALA A 55 -8.73 -8.89 19.97
C ALA A 55 -9.75 -8.82 18.81
N ARG A 56 -9.91 -9.90 18.06
CA ARG A 56 -10.84 -9.97 16.91
C ARG A 56 -12.32 -9.93 17.29
N THR A 57 -12.67 -10.41 18.48
CA THR A 57 -14.05 -10.53 18.95
C THR A 57 -14.41 -9.55 20.09
N ASN A 58 -13.51 -8.62 20.42
CA ASN A 58 -13.64 -7.75 21.59
C ASN A 58 -13.87 -8.53 22.90
N GLY A 59 -13.27 -9.72 23.00
CA GLY A 59 -13.42 -10.60 24.17
C GLY A 59 -14.70 -11.42 24.21
N GLU A 60 -15.60 -11.33 23.20
CA GLU A 60 -16.87 -12.05 23.16
C GLU A 60 -16.87 -13.12 22.05
N ILE A 61 -16.62 -14.38 22.41
CA ILE A 61 -16.58 -15.50 21.48
C ILE A 61 -17.92 -16.22 21.52
N TYR A 62 -18.86 -15.82 20.67
CA TYR A 62 -20.18 -16.42 20.55
C TYR A 62 -20.25 -17.27 19.30
N ILE A 63 -20.25 -18.61 19.49
CA ILE A 63 -20.19 -19.58 18.39
C ILE A 63 -21.59 -20.07 18.06
N GLY A 64 -22.11 -19.70 16.89
CA GLY A 64 -23.35 -20.25 16.34
C GLY A 64 -23.09 -21.60 15.71
N VAL A 65 -23.53 -22.70 16.36
CA VAL A 65 -23.38 -24.06 15.83
C VAL A 65 -24.61 -24.40 15.00
N VAL A 66 -24.42 -24.43 13.68
CA VAL A 66 -25.49 -24.57 12.69
C VAL A 66 -25.23 -25.76 11.76
N GLY A 67 -26.15 -26.05 10.86
CA GLY A 67 -25.98 -27.14 9.89
C GLY A 67 -27.20 -28.05 9.86
N PRO A 68 -27.22 -29.07 9.01
CA PRO A 68 -28.32 -30.01 8.89
C PRO A 68 -28.67 -30.70 10.23
N VAL A 69 -29.89 -31.13 10.41
CA VAL A 69 -30.28 -31.90 11.60
C VAL A 69 -29.51 -33.21 11.67
N ARG A 70 -29.22 -33.70 12.89
CA ARG A 70 -28.53 -34.99 13.17
C ARG A 70 -27.07 -35.06 12.73
N THR A 71 -26.40 -33.95 12.47
CA THR A 71 -24.98 -33.94 12.14
C THR A 71 -24.04 -33.97 13.37
N GLY A 72 -24.59 -34.00 14.59
CA GLY A 72 -23.79 -34.05 15.81
C GLY A 72 -23.53 -32.70 16.47
N LYS A 73 -24.29 -31.64 16.13
CA LYS A 73 -24.15 -30.27 16.71
C LYS A 73 -24.16 -30.28 18.23
N SER A 74 -25.19 -30.85 18.86
CA SER A 74 -25.29 -30.88 20.30
C SER A 74 -24.22 -31.74 20.98
N THR A 75 -23.70 -32.78 20.28
CA THR A 75 -22.56 -33.58 20.75
C THR A 75 -21.28 -32.73 20.75
N PHE A 76 -21.04 -31.99 19.69
CA PHE A 76 -19.91 -31.06 19.61
C PHE A 76 -20.00 -30.02 20.74
N ILE A 77 -21.15 -29.36 20.91
CA ILE A 77 -21.36 -28.34 21.95
C ILE A 77 -21.03 -28.93 23.33
N LYS A 78 -21.60 -30.09 23.65
CA LYS A 78 -21.33 -30.74 24.93
C LYS A 78 -19.84 -31.01 25.15
N ARG A 79 -19.17 -31.59 24.17
CA ARG A 79 -17.72 -31.90 24.27
C ARG A 79 -16.87 -30.64 24.35
N PHE A 80 -17.20 -29.60 23.59
CA PHE A 80 -16.52 -28.31 23.66
C PHE A 80 -16.63 -27.70 25.06
N MET A 81 -17.83 -27.73 25.63
CA MET A 81 -18.07 -27.23 26.98
C MET A 81 -17.31 -28.04 28.04
N ASP A 82 -17.33 -29.36 27.93
CA ASP A 82 -16.65 -30.26 28.86
C ASP A 82 -15.12 -30.11 28.83
N LEU A 83 -14.54 -29.86 27.65
CA LEU A 83 -13.09 -29.83 27.47
C LEU A 83 -12.48 -28.44 27.65
N LEU A 84 -13.14 -27.39 27.19
CA LEU A 84 -12.58 -26.03 27.23
C LEU A 84 -13.28 -25.11 28.24
N VAL A 85 -14.61 -25.13 28.32
CA VAL A 85 -15.32 -24.10 29.11
C VAL A 85 -15.35 -24.46 30.59
N LEU A 86 -15.87 -25.63 30.93
CA LEU A 86 -16.04 -26.03 32.34
C LEU A 86 -14.71 -26.11 33.11
N PRO A 87 -13.59 -26.59 32.55
CA PRO A 87 -12.30 -26.61 33.26
C PRO A 87 -11.76 -25.21 33.58
N ASN A 88 -12.02 -24.22 32.73
CA ASN A 88 -11.49 -22.86 32.82
C ASN A 88 -12.46 -21.84 33.44
N MET A 89 -13.56 -22.29 34.03
CA MET A 89 -14.48 -21.43 34.80
C MET A 89 -14.03 -21.36 36.28
N ASP A 90 -13.89 -20.16 36.80
CA ASP A 90 -13.50 -19.90 38.19
C ASP A 90 -14.64 -20.04 39.18
N ASP A 91 -15.90 -19.74 38.78
CA ASP A 91 -17.09 -19.79 39.65
C ASP A 91 -17.72 -21.18 39.62
N GLU A 92 -17.60 -21.92 40.73
CA GLU A 92 -18.18 -23.28 40.89
C GLU A 92 -19.70 -23.28 40.77
N HIS A 93 -20.41 -22.24 41.24
CA HIS A 93 -21.85 -22.17 41.10
C HIS A 93 -22.29 -21.93 39.66
N ALA A 94 -21.54 -21.10 38.92
CA ALA A 94 -21.78 -20.91 37.50
C ALA A 94 -21.47 -22.19 36.72
N LYS A 95 -20.43 -22.93 37.12
CA LYS A 95 -20.04 -24.22 36.54
C LYS A 95 -21.09 -25.31 36.70
N GLU A 96 -21.69 -25.43 37.91
CA GLU A 96 -22.79 -26.36 38.13
C GLU A 96 -24.03 -26.02 37.30
N ARG A 97 -24.43 -24.74 37.29
CA ARG A 97 -25.53 -24.29 36.42
C ARG A 97 -25.27 -24.59 34.94
N THR A 98 -24.06 -24.32 34.48
CA THR A 98 -23.67 -24.60 33.09
C THR A 98 -23.77 -26.07 32.76
N LYS A 99 -23.41 -26.99 33.68
CA LYS A 99 -23.57 -28.43 33.48
C LYS A 99 -25.02 -28.84 33.27
N ASP A 100 -25.94 -28.23 34.02
CA ASP A 100 -27.37 -28.51 33.90
C ASP A 100 -27.98 -27.97 32.59
N GLU A 101 -27.36 -26.96 32.02
CA GLU A 101 -27.77 -26.34 30.75
C GLU A 101 -27.23 -27.07 29.50
N LEU A 102 -26.32 -28.03 29.66
CA LEU A 102 -25.74 -28.76 28.53
C LEU A 102 -26.81 -29.53 27.74
N PRO A 103 -26.70 -29.57 26.41
CA PRO A 103 -27.63 -30.34 25.60
C PRO A 103 -27.55 -31.81 25.96
N GLN A 104 -28.70 -32.42 26.22
CA GLN A 104 -28.81 -33.87 26.39
C GLN A 104 -28.70 -34.53 25.02
N SER A 105 -27.70 -35.37 24.83
CA SER A 105 -27.57 -36.20 23.62
C SER A 105 -28.72 -37.21 23.60
N ALA A 106 -29.80 -36.89 22.89
CA ALA A 106 -30.91 -37.83 22.72
C ALA A 106 -30.51 -38.83 21.62
N SER A 107 -30.40 -40.09 21.94
CA SER A 107 -30.33 -41.19 21.01
C SER A 107 -31.65 -41.45 20.25
N GLY A 108 -32.64 -40.55 20.37
CA GLY A 108 -33.95 -40.70 19.77
C GLY A 108 -34.09 -40.00 18.41
N THR A 109 -35.00 -40.53 17.60
CA THR A 109 -35.27 -40.08 16.22
C THR A 109 -36.08 -38.77 16.15
N THR A 110 -36.58 -38.22 17.25
CA THR A 110 -37.55 -37.10 17.27
C THR A 110 -36.86 -35.79 17.61
N ILE A 111 -37.02 -34.79 16.77
CA ILE A 111 -36.56 -33.41 17.01
C ILE A 111 -37.56 -32.71 17.95
N MET A 112 -37.09 -32.29 19.14
CA MET A 112 -37.99 -31.81 20.18
C MET A 112 -38.12 -30.28 20.28
N THR A 113 -37.15 -29.50 19.83
CA THR A 113 -37.11 -28.05 20.04
C THR A 113 -36.99 -27.26 18.76
N THR A 114 -37.69 -26.11 18.72
CA THR A 114 -37.66 -25.14 17.60
C THR A 114 -36.85 -23.89 17.94
N GLU A 115 -36.53 -23.69 19.21
CA GLU A 115 -35.85 -22.50 19.69
C GLU A 115 -34.36 -22.76 19.83
N PRO A 116 -33.52 -21.79 19.43
CA PRO A 116 -32.10 -21.84 19.71
C PRO A 116 -31.83 -21.87 21.21
N LYS A 117 -30.88 -22.69 21.62
CA LYS A 117 -30.45 -22.78 23.02
C LYS A 117 -29.07 -22.12 23.17
N PHE A 118 -29.02 -21.18 24.11
CA PHE A 118 -27.75 -20.60 24.53
C PHE A 118 -27.12 -21.47 25.60
N VAL A 119 -25.86 -21.86 25.41
CA VAL A 119 -25.12 -22.75 26.29
C VAL A 119 -23.76 -22.13 26.64
N PRO A 120 -23.58 -21.64 27.86
CA PRO A 120 -24.59 -21.40 28.86
C PRO A 120 -25.55 -20.23 28.50
N LYS A 121 -26.67 -20.06 29.23
CA LYS A 121 -27.59 -18.92 29.02
C LYS A 121 -26.87 -17.58 29.18
N GLU A 122 -26.09 -17.45 30.24
CA GLU A 122 -25.15 -16.34 30.43
C GLU A 122 -23.77 -16.75 29.94
N ALA A 123 -23.09 -15.90 29.17
CA ALA A 123 -21.76 -16.21 28.64
C ALA A 123 -20.77 -16.54 29.77
N ALA A 124 -20.08 -17.67 29.67
CA ALA A 124 -19.08 -18.07 30.63
C ALA A 124 -17.82 -17.18 30.52
N GLU A 125 -17.41 -16.58 31.61
CA GLU A 125 -16.13 -15.88 31.69
C GLU A 125 -15.02 -16.89 31.95
N LEU A 126 -14.04 -16.93 31.06
CA LEU A 126 -12.89 -17.83 31.12
C LEU A 126 -11.62 -17.04 31.23
N GLN A 127 -10.73 -17.46 32.08
CA GLN A 127 -9.35 -16.99 32.11
C GLN A 127 -8.46 -18.07 31.46
N LEU A 128 -8.18 -17.92 30.17
CA LEU A 128 -7.41 -18.88 29.40
C LEU A 128 -5.88 -18.67 29.55
N ALA A 129 -5.48 -17.47 30.03
CA ALA A 129 -4.09 -17.14 30.43
C ALA A 129 -4.09 -15.90 31.35
N GLU A 130 -2.91 -15.51 31.89
CA GLU A 130 -2.80 -14.36 32.82
C GLU A 130 -3.46 -13.08 32.27
N ASP A 131 -3.26 -12.79 30.97
CA ASP A 131 -3.73 -11.58 30.30
C ASP A 131 -4.93 -11.80 29.36
N VAL A 132 -5.44 -13.05 29.26
CA VAL A 132 -6.49 -13.41 28.29
C VAL A 132 -7.76 -13.79 29.00
N ARG A 133 -8.73 -12.88 29.02
CA ARG A 133 -10.10 -13.13 29.51
C ARG A 133 -11.08 -13.03 28.37
N VAL A 134 -11.89 -14.05 28.19
CA VAL A 134 -12.91 -14.10 27.14
C VAL A 134 -14.24 -14.55 27.71
N LYS A 135 -15.32 -14.08 27.08
CA LYS A 135 -16.68 -14.58 27.33
C LYS A 135 -17.03 -15.54 26.22
N ILE A 136 -17.26 -16.79 26.57
CA ILE A 136 -17.62 -17.83 25.60
C ILE A 136 -19.08 -18.26 25.80
N ARG A 137 -19.76 -18.40 24.68
CA ARG A 137 -21.11 -18.94 24.62
C ARG A 137 -21.32 -19.67 23.30
N LEU A 138 -21.83 -20.88 23.36
CA LEU A 138 -22.26 -21.62 22.18
C LEU A 138 -23.77 -21.48 22.01
N ILE A 139 -24.25 -21.53 20.80
CA ILE A 139 -25.64 -21.41 20.47
C ILE A 139 -26.04 -22.62 19.65
N ASP A 140 -26.83 -23.51 20.25
CA ASP A 140 -27.34 -24.73 19.62
C ASP A 140 -28.59 -24.41 18.79
N CYS A 141 -28.51 -24.61 17.49
CA CYS A 141 -29.59 -24.41 16.54
C CYS A 141 -30.19 -25.76 16.11
N VAL A 142 -31.46 -25.75 15.81
CA VAL A 142 -32.15 -26.95 15.30
C VAL A 142 -31.54 -27.42 13.99
N GLY A 143 -31.27 -26.50 13.10
CA GLY A 143 -30.73 -26.76 11.77
C GLY A 143 -31.80 -27.01 10.72
N PHE A 144 -31.34 -27.05 9.46
CA PHE A 144 -32.22 -27.35 8.33
C PHE A 144 -32.58 -28.81 8.25
N MET A 145 -33.83 -29.08 7.83
CA MET A 145 -34.35 -30.44 7.69
C MET A 145 -33.63 -31.18 6.55
N VAL A 146 -33.45 -32.46 6.74
CA VAL A 146 -32.79 -33.39 5.83
C VAL A 146 -33.82 -34.41 5.35
N GLU A 147 -33.75 -34.78 4.07
CA GLU A 147 -34.64 -35.80 3.52
C GLU A 147 -34.49 -37.12 4.29
N GLY A 148 -35.60 -37.72 4.67
CA GLY A 148 -35.64 -38.93 5.52
C GLY A 148 -35.54 -38.69 7.03
N ALA A 149 -35.37 -37.43 7.50
CA ALA A 149 -35.41 -37.11 8.92
C ALA A 149 -36.86 -37.17 9.45
N THR A 150 -37.09 -37.76 10.61
CA THR A 150 -38.41 -37.88 11.27
C THR A 150 -38.56 -36.83 12.34
N GLY A 151 -39.83 -36.47 12.68
CA GLY A 151 -40.18 -35.57 13.80
C GLY A 151 -40.69 -34.20 13.40
N HIS A 152 -40.71 -33.89 12.09
CA HIS A 152 -41.33 -32.65 11.56
C HIS A 152 -42.76 -32.90 11.04
N ILE A 153 -43.20 -34.17 10.92
CA ILE A 153 -44.53 -34.56 10.48
C ILE A 153 -45.27 -35.15 11.67
N GLU A 154 -46.46 -34.67 11.91
CA GLU A 154 -47.41 -35.16 12.92
C GLU A 154 -48.77 -35.34 12.23
N ASN A 155 -49.39 -36.54 12.36
CA ASN A 155 -50.67 -36.87 11.71
C ASN A 155 -50.71 -36.57 10.19
N GLU A 156 -49.66 -36.97 9.45
CA GLU A 156 -49.51 -36.79 7.98
C GLU A 156 -49.42 -35.31 7.54
N THR A 157 -49.33 -34.36 8.46
CA THR A 157 -49.18 -32.93 8.18
C THR A 157 -47.91 -32.39 8.84
N GLU A 158 -47.34 -31.34 8.26
CA GLU A 158 -46.19 -30.68 8.86
C GLU A 158 -46.57 -30.06 10.22
N ARG A 159 -45.80 -30.37 11.26
CA ARG A 159 -45.97 -29.89 12.62
C ARG A 159 -45.96 -28.36 12.65
N GLN A 160 -47.02 -27.77 13.24
CA GLN A 160 -47.08 -26.33 13.49
C GLN A 160 -46.49 -26.00 14.85
N VAL A 161 -45.73 -24.91 14.93
CA VAL A 161 -45.04 -24.52 16.16
C VAL A 161 -45.18 -23.02 16.43
N LYS A 162 -45.28 -22.64 17.70
CA LYS A 162 -45.18 -21.26 18.14
C LYS A 162 -43.70 -20.89 18.28
N THR A 163 -43.36 -19.69 17.86
CA THR A 163 -42.00 -19.13 18.01
C THR A 163 -42.11 -17.74 18.65
N PRO A 164 -41.05 -17.25 19.31
CA PRO A 164 -41.04 -15.90 19.89
C PRO A 164 -41.19 -14.78 18.86
N TRP A 165 -41.08 -15.08 17.58
CA TRP A 165 -41.03 -14.09 16.50
C TRP A 165 -42.38 -13.88 15.78
N PHE A 166 -43.35 -14.76 16.04
CA PHE A 166 -44.67 -14.68 15.40
C PHE A 166 -45.77 -14.97 16.42
N ASP A 167 -46.86 -14.20 16.37
CA ASP A 167 -48.02 -14.38 17.21
C ASP A 167 -48.93 -15.56 16.77
N TYR A 168 -48.59 -16.18 15.63
CA TYR A 168 -49.31 -17.32 15.05
C TYR A 168 -48.37 -18.52 14.86
N GLU A 169 -48.96 -19.70 14.76
CA GLU A 169 -48.20 -20.93 14.51
C GLU A 169 -47.68 -20.98 13.06
N ILE A 170 -46.44 -21.41 12.89
CA ILE A 170 -45.77 -21.57 11.59
C ILE A 170 -45.25 -22.99 11.41
N PRO A 171 -45.05 -23.46 10.15
CA PRO A 171 -44.48 -24.77 9.91
C PRO A 171 -43.12 -24.93 10.59
N PHE A 172 -42.87 -26.12 11.14
CA PHE A 172 -41.63 -26.44 11.85
C PHE A 172 -40.34 -26.15 11.05
N THR A 173 -40.35 -26.53 9.76
CA THR A 173 -39.21 -26.28 8.87
C THR A 173 -38.91 -24.79 8.70
N LYS A 174 -39.96 -23.97 8.59
CA LYS A 174 -39.85 -22.52 8.52
C LYS A 174 -39.36 -21.93 9.84
N ALA A 175 -39.84 -22.43 10.96
CA ALA A 175 -39.37 -22.00 12.28
C ALA A 175 -37.89 -22.30 12.50
N ALA A 176 -37.45 -23.50 12.13
CA ALA A 176 -36.07 -23.93 12.24
C ALA A 176 -35.12 -23.06 11.34
N ALA A 177 -35.54 -22.75 10.11
CA ALA A 177 -34.79 -21.89 9.21
C ALA A 177 -34.64 -20.46 9.78
N ILE A 178 -35.75 -19.84 10.20
CA ILE A 178 -35.73 -18.49 10.77
C ILE A 178 -34.90 -18.44 12.06
N GLY A 179 -35.06 -19.46 12.93
CA GLY A 179 -34.28 -19.57 14.16
C GLY A 179 -32.78 -19.63 13.89
N THR A 180 -32.38 -20.45 12.93
CA THR A 180 -30.96 -20.56 12.51
C THR A 180 -30.43 -19.23 11.96
N GLN A 181 -31.19 -18.60 11.08
CA GLN A 181 -30.78 -17.31 10.47
C GLN A 181 -30.63 -16.19 11.51
N LYS A 182 -31.59 -16.08 12.46
CA LYS A 182 -31.54 -15.09 13.55
C LYS A 182 -30.36 -15.31 14.48
N VAL A 183 -30.11 -16.56 14.86
CA VAL A 183 -28.93 -16.89 15.69
C VAL A 183 -27.64 -16.40 15.07
N ILE A 184 -27.45 -16.70 13.81
CA ILE A 184 -26.21 -16.32 13.12
C ILE A 184 -26.10 -14.80 13.03
N ARG A 185 -27.17 -14.14 12.59
CA ARG A 185 -27.15 -12.70 12.35
C ARG A 185 -27.02 -11.89 13.64
N ASP A 186 -27.82 -12.21 14.65
CA ASP A 186 -28.05 -11.32 15.79
C ASP A 186 -27.18 -11.69 17.01
N HIS A 187 -26.77 -12.97 17.13
CA HIS A 187 -26.19 -13.49 18.37
C HIS A 187 -24.80 -14.11 18.21
N ALA A 188 -24.42 -14.62 17.03
CA ALA A 188 -23.11 -15.25 16.84
C ALA A 188 -22.07 -14.24 16.36
N THR A 189 -20.86 -14.33 16.90
CA THR A 189 -19.66 -13.66 16.34
C THR A 189 -18.99 -14.52 15.28
N ILE A 190 -19.15 -15.85 15.41
CA ILE A 190 -18.52 -16.88 14.60
C ILE A 190 -19.56 -17.94 14.25
N GLY A 191 -19.54 -18.43 13.01
CA GLY A 191 -20.34 -19.58 12.58
C GLY A 191 -19.53 -20.87 12.57
N LEU A 192 -20.16 -21.98 13.00
CA LEU A 192 -19.59 -23.32 12.85
C LEU A 192 -20.63 -24.22 12.19
N VAL A 193 -20.42 -24.60 10.95
CA VAL A 193 -21.31 -25.49 10.18
C VAL A 193 -20.94 -26.92 10.45
N VAL A 194 -21.76 -27.66 11.17
CA VAL A 194 -21.52 -29.09 11.42
C VAL A 194 -22.27 -29.91 10.35
N THR A 195 -21.50 -30.60 9.52
CA THR A 195 -22.00 -31.57 8.54
C THR A 195 -21.41 -32.96 8.79
N THR A 196 -21.71 -33.95 7.97
CA THR A 196 -21.25 -35.32 8.15
C THR A 196 -20.94 -36.01 6.81
N ASP A 197 -20.06 -36.99 6.86
CA ASP A 197 -19.80 -37.94 5.76
C ASP A 197 -20.87 -39.04 5.63
N GLY A 198 -21.92 -39.02 6.45
CA GLY A 198 -22.95 -40.05 6.52
C GLY A 198 -22.60 -41.20 7.50
N SER A 199 -21.41 -41.27 8.04
CA SER A 199 -20.98 -42.38 8.94
C SER A 199 -21.54 -42.26 10.36
N ILE A 200 -22.01 -41.08 10.78
CA ILE A 200 -22.44 -40.81 12.16
C ILE A 200 -23.92 -41.16 12.39
N GLY A 201 -24.75 -41.00 11.39
CA GLY A 201 -26.20 -41.26 11.49
C GLY A 201 -26.67 -42.46 10.67
N ASP A 202 -27.99 -42.54 10.51
CA ASP A 202 -28.63 -43.60 9.72
C ASP A 202 -28.91 -43.14 8.27
N LEU A 203 -28.62 -41.89 7.94
CA LEU A 203 -28.87 -41.30 6.62
C LEU A 203 -27.57 -41.21 5.81
N PRO A 204 -27.62 -41.46 4.49
CA PRO A 204 -26.46 -41.36 3.62
C PRO A 204 -26.04 -39.89 3.42
N ARG A 205 -24.79 -39.66 3.00
CA ARG A 205 -24.22 -38.33 2.79
C ARG A 205 -25.06 -37.43 1.88
N GLU A 206 -25.62 -38.00 0.83
CA GLU A 206 -26.39 -37.30 -0.19
C GLU A 206 -27.62 -36.58 0.39
N SER A 207 -28.22 -37.16 1.43
CA SER A 207 -29.38 -36.56 2.12
C SER A 207 -29.06 -35.25 2.81
N TYR A 208 -27.79 -35.01 3.16
CA TYR A 208 -27.37 -33.81 3.88
C TYR A 208 -26.97 -32.64 2.98
N VAL A 209 -26.68 -32.90 1.70
CA VAL A 209 -26.05 -31.92 0.78
C VAL A 209 -26.93 -30.67 0.62
N GLU A 210 -28.21 -30.81 0.34
CA GLU A 210 -29.11 -29.66 0.11
C GLU A 210 -29.22 -28.76 1.36
N ALA A 211 -29.38 -29.35 2.55
CA ALA A 211 -29.48 -28.62 3.80
C ALA A 211 -28.13 -27.96 4.20
N GLU A 212 -27.02 -28.60 3.86
CA GLU A 212 -25.67 -28.06 4.00
C GLU A 212 -25.45 -26.85 3.12
N GLU A 213 -25.74 -26.96 1.83
CA GLU A 213 -25.61 -25.86 0.86
C GLU A 213 -26.43 -24.63 1.30
N ARG A 214 -27.67 -24.86 1.69
CA ARG A 214 -28.53 -23.79 2.16
C ARG A 214 -27.98 -23.11 3.41
N THR A 215 -27.45 -23.88 4.37
CA THR A 215 -26.82 -23.34 5.59
C THR A 215 -25.63 -22.43 5.23
N ILE A 216 -24.79 -22.90 4.34
CA ILE A 216 -23.56 -22.20 3.94
C ILE A 216 -23.88 -20.93 3.16
N GLN A 217 -24.83 -20.98 2.21
CA GLN A 217 -25.27 -19.81 1.46
C GLN A 217 -25.82 -18.70 2.37
N GLU A 218 -26.58 -19.07 3.41
CA GLU A 218 -27.09 -18.09 4.37
C GLU A 218 -25.97 -17.45 5.21
N LEU A 219 -24.95 -18.23 5.59
CA LEU A 219 -23.77 -17.71 6.31
C LEU A 219 -22.95 -16.76 5.44
N GLN A 220 -22.70 -17.14 4.20
CA GLN A 220 -21.99 -16.32 3.23
C GLN A 220 -22.72 -14.99 2.98
N ALA A 221 -24.04 -15.02 2.85
CA ALA A 221 -24.86 -13.82 2.68
C ALA A 221 -24.82 -12.85 3.88
N ILE A 222 -24.54 -13.37 5.08
CA ILE A 222 -24.43 -12.56 6.31
C ILE A 222 -23.02 -11.95 6.45
N GLY A 223 -21.99 -12.55 5.81
CA GLY A 223 -20.61 -12.06 5.82
C GLY A 223 -19.89 -12.25 7.16
N LYS A 224 -20.33 -13.18 8.02
CA LYS A 224 -19.61 -13.51 9.26
C LYS A 224 -18.59 -14.61 9.02
N PRO A 225 -17.46 -14.63 9.75
CA PRO A 225 -16.49 -15.69 9.65
C PRO A 225 -17.10 -17.02 10.08
N PHE A 226 -16.91 -18.07 9.29
CA PHE A 226 -17.36 -19.42 9.62
C PHE A 226 -16.45 -20.47 9.02
N MET A 227 -16.51 -21.69 9.56
CA MET A 227 -15.85 -22.86 9.00
C MET A 227 -16.79 -24.06 8.99
N ILE A 228 -16.42 -25.11 8.28
CA ILE A 228 -17.15 -26.37 8.19
C ILE A 228 -16.48 -27.39 9.13
N LEU A 229 -17.26 -28.01 10.00
CA LEU A 229 -16.87 -29.15 10.81
C LEU A 229 -17.47 -30.42 10.19
N LEU A 230 -16.63 -31.27 9.63
CA LEU A 230 -17.04 -32.54 9.03
C LEU A 230 -17.00 -33.65 10.09
N ASN A 231 -18.17 -33.91 10.71
CA ASN A 231 -18.28 -34.93 11.73
C ASN A 231 -18.33 -36.33 11.11
N CYS A 232 -17.34 -37.16 11.42
CA CYS A 232 -17.15 -38.47 10.85
C CYS A 232 -16.56 -39.44 11.88
N ARG A 233 -16.82 -40.75 11.71
CA ARG A 233 -16.28 -41.77 12.63
C ARG A 233 -14.77 -41.95 12.52
N LYS A 234 -14.20 -41.76 11.32
CA LYS A 234 -12.79 -41.98 11.01
C LYS A 234 -12.19 -40.78 10.28
N PRO A 235 -11.77 -39.70 10.97
CA PRO A 235 -11.32 -38.45 10.37
C PRO A 235 -10.10 -38.56 9.45
N TYR A 236 -9.32 -39.61 9.56
CA TYR A 236 -8.01 -39.72 8.92
C TYR A 236 -8.02 -40.60 7.65
N THR A 237 -9.19 -41.05 7.18
CA THR A 237 -9.30 -41.84 5.95
C THR A 237 -9.16 -40.99 4.69
N GLU A 238 -8.74 -41.62 3.58
CA GLU A 238 -8.56 -40.93 2.31
C GLU A 238 -9.87 -40.39 1.75
N GLU A 239 -10.96 -41.14 1.94
CA GLU A 239 -12.31 -40.71 1.50
C GLU A 239 -12.75 -39.42 2.21
N VAL A 240 -12.46 -39.31 3.51
CA VAL A 240 -12.80 -38.10 4.29
C VAL A 240 -11.91 -36.93 3.88
N ARG A 241 -10.64 -37.17 3.55
CA ARG A 241 -9.75 -36.11 3.03
C ARG A 241 -10.20 -35.60 1.66
N THR A 242 -10.63 -36.51 0.79
CA THR A 242 -11.18 -36.14 -0.52
C THR A 242 -12.42 -35.27 -0.33
N LEU A 243 -13.38 -35.71 0.51
CA LEU A 243 -14.57 -34.93 0.83
C LEU A 243 -14.24 -33.57 1.47
N GLN A 244 -13.25 -33.51 2.36
CA GLN A 244 -12.76 -32.24 2.92
C GLN A 244 -12.30 -31.28 1.81
N THR A 245 -11.46 -31.77 0.88
CA THR A 245 -10.96 -30.95 -0.24
C THR A 245 -12.08 -30.48 -1.18
N GLU A 246 -13.07 -31.35 -1.42
CA GLU A 246 -14.26 -31.01 -2.21
C GLU A 246 -15.07 -29.88 -1.53
N LEU A 247 -15.29 -29.96 -0.21
CA LEU A 247 -16.01 -28.93 0.55
C LEU A 247 -15.26 -27.61 0.53
N GLU A 248 -13.96 -27.64 0.77
CA GLU A 248 -13.10 -26.46 0.77
C GLU A 248 -13.08 -25.78 -0.61
N THR A 249 -12.96 -26.56 -1.67
CA THR A 249 -12.97 -26.07 -3.04
C THR A 249 -14.32 -25.49 -3.44
N LYS A 250 -15.42 -26.19 -3.06
CA LYS A 250 -16.79 -25.80 -3.42
C LYS A 250 -17.25 -24.52 -2.73
N TYR A 251 -16.95 -24.39 -1.43
CA TYR A 251 -17.50 -23.32 -0.61
C TYR A 251 -16.50 -22.20 -0.29
N GLY A 252 -15.23 -22.43 -0.57
CA GLY A 252 -14.20 -21.44 -0.33
C GLY A 252 -13.88 -21.18 1.13
N VAL A 253 -14.22 -22.09 2.06
CA VAL A 253 -13.98 -21.98 3.50
C VAL A 253 -13.29 -23.23 4.05
N SER A 254 -12.60 -23.12 5.20
CA SER A 254 -11.91 -24.25 5.80
C SER A 254 -12.89 -25.32 6.24
N ALA A 255 -12.53 -26.59 6.03
CA ALA A 255 -13.27 -27.75 6.52
C ALA A 255 -12.35 -28.60 7.42
N PHE A 256 -12.82 -28.97 8.61
CA PHE A 256 -12.07 -29.77 9.55
C PHE A 256 -12.78 -31.09 9.85
N PRO A 257 -12.19 -32.24 9.45
CA PRO A 257 -12.77 -33.54 9.75
C PRO A 257 -12.45 -33.93 11.21
N VAL A 258 -13.48 -34.32 11.95
CA VAL A 258 -13.35 -34.68 13.36
C VAL A 258 -14.41 -35.69 13.78
N ASN A 259 -14.12 -36.49 14.80
CA ASN A 259 -15.14 -37.28 15.51
C ASN A 259 -15.61 -36.49 16.74
N CYS A 260 -16.82 -35.90 16.68
CA CYS A 260 -17.35 -35.09 17.78
C CYS A 260 -17.53 -35.87 19.09
N GLU A 261 -17.73 -37.20 19.07
CA GLU A 261 -17.81 -38.01 20.29
C GLU A 261 -16.45 -38.17 20.95
N GLN A 262 -15.38 -38.22 20.14
CA GLN A 262 -14.00 -38.42 20.59
C GLN A 262 -13.18 -37.13 20.54
N LEU A 263 -13.83 -35.97 20.50
CA LEU A 263 -13.19 -34.65 20.43
C LEU A 263 -12.19 -34.48 21.58
N LYS A 264 -11.02 -33.94 21.26
CA LYS A 264 -9.94 -33.62 22.20
C LYS A 264 -9.74 -32.11 22.29
N GLU A 265 -9.04 -31.68 23.33
CA GLU A 265 -8.68 -30.25 23.51
C GLU A 265 -7.84 -29.73 22.36
N GLU A 266 -6.90 -30.53 21.84
CA GLU A 266 -6.08 -30.19 20.67
C GLU A 266 -6.91 -29.94 19.40
N ASP A 267 -7.99 -30.71 19.20
CA ASP A 267 -8.92 -30.50 18.09
C ASP A 267 -9.64 -29.16 18.22
N ILE A 268 -10.04 -28.79 19.45
CA ILE A 268 -10.67 -27.49 19.73
C ILE A 268 -9.72 -26.34 19.41
N HIS A 269 -8.46 -26.43 19.84
CA HIS A 269 -7.45 -25.41 19.51
C HIS A 269 -7.24 -25.31 17.99
N THR A 270 -7.26 -26.42 17.27
CA THR A 270 -7.14 -26.45 15.81
C THR A 270 -8.36 -25.79 15.14
N ILE A 271 -9.56 -26.11 15.59
CA ILE A 271 -10.81 -25.49 15.13
C ILE A 271 -10.76 -23.98 15.34
N MET A 272 -10.41 -23.52 16.54
CA MET A 272 -10.33 -22.09 16.87
C MET A 272 -9.28 -21.36 16.03
N ARG A 273 -8.16 -22.03 15.76
CA ARG A 273 -7.11 -21.49 14.86
C ARG A 273 -7.62 -21.36 13.43
N GLN A 274 -8.28 -22.37 12.88
CA GLN A 274 -8.82 -22.33 11.54
C GLN A 274 -9.91 -21.24 11.41
N ILE A 275 -10.76 -21.11 12.41
CA ILE A 275 -11.75 -20.01 12.46
C ILE A 275 -11.07 -18.65 12.38
N LEU A 276 -9.91 -18.47 13.04
CA LEU A 276 -9.20 -17.18 13.01
C LEU A 276 -8.73 -16.81 11.61
N TYR A 277 -8.40 -17.80 10.79
CA TYR A 277 -8.06 -17.60 9.38
C TYR A 277 -9.24 -17.17 8.51
N GLU A 278 -10.47 -17.47 8.91
CA GLU A 278 -11.70 -17.08 8.19
C GLU A 278 -12.17 -15.66 8.54
N PHE A 279 -11.49 -14.96 9.46
CA PHE A 279 -11.82 -13.56 9.75
C PHE A 279 -11.44 -12.65 8.58
N PRO A 280 -12.28 -11.63 8.28
CA PRO A 280 -12.01 -10.70 7.19
C PRO A 280 -10.72 -9.92 7.41
N VAL A 281 -10.03 -9.58 6.34
CA VAL A 281 -8.92 -8.64 6.36
C VAL A 281 -9.45 -7.24 6.70
N SER A 282 -8.86 -6.59 7.70
CA SER A 282 -9.28 -5.27 8.14
C SER A 282 -8.51 -4.15 7.44
N GLU A 283 -7.23 -4.36 7.19
CA GLU A 283 -6.34 -3.37 6.60
C GLU A 283 -5.20 -4.05 5.82
N VAL A 284 -4.84 -3.49 4.68
CA VAL A 284 -3.65 -3.91 3.92
C VAL A 284 -2.71 -2.73 3.80
N GLU A 285 -1.50 -2.88 4.34
CA GLU A 285 -0.43 -1.88 4.25
C GLU A 285 0.54 -2.28 3.13
N PHE A 286 0.67 -1.42 2.11
CA PHE A 286 1.62 -1.64 1.01
C PHE A 286 2.89 -0.83 1.23
N TYR A 287 4.04 -1.51 1.21
CA TYR A 287 5.36 -0.93 1.28
C TYR A 287 5.96 -0.87 -0.12
N ILE A 288 6.16 0.34 -0.61
CA ILE A 288 6.70 0.62 -1.94
C ILE A 288 7.94 1.50 -1.85
N PRO A 289 8.86 1.46 -2.83
CA PRO A 289 10.00 2.37 -2.88
C PRO A 289 9.55 3.84 -2.97
N LYS A 290 10.23 4.73 -2.22
CA LYS A 290 9.87 6.16 -2.18
C LYS A 290 9.90 6.86 -3.52
N TRP A 291 10.78 6.45 -4.43
CA TRP A 291 10.83 7.03 -5.76
C TRP A 291 9.55 6.77 -6.57
N VAL A 292 8.88 5.62 -6.37
CA VAL A 292 7.58 5.34 -6.98
C VAL A 292 6.48 6.19 -6.35
N GLU A 293 6.58 6.43 -5.04
CA GLU A 293 5.64 7.29 -4.32
C GLU A 293 5.64 8.73 -4.86
N MET A 294 6.83 9.25 -5.22
CA MET A 294 7.02 10.60 -5.74
C MET A 294 6.51 10.80 -7.18
N LEU A 295 6.27 9.74 -7.94
CA LEU A 295 5.78 9.81 -9.31
C LEU A 295 4.40 10.44 -9.37
N SER A 296 4.13 11.20 -10.44
CA SER A 296 2.79 11.72 -10.71
C SER A 296 1.77 10.58 -10.89
N ARG A 297 0.50 10.87 -10.64
CA ARG A 297 -0.55 9.87 -10.77
C ARG A 297 -0.71 9.32 -12.19
N GLU A 298 -0.39 10.15 -13.17
CA GLU A 298 -0.48 9.85 -14.60
C GLU A 298 0.73 9.03 -15.10
N HIS A 299 1.78 8.93 -14.30
CA HIS A 299 2.98 8.20 -14.69
C HIS A 299 2.68 6.71 -14.86
N ARG A 300 3.16 6.09 -15.96
CA ARG A 300 2.90 4.70 -16.35
C ARG A 300 3.16 3.69 -15.22
N ILE A 301 4.28 3.80 -14.52
CA ILE A 301 4.64 2.91 -13.39
C ILE A 301 3.64 3.08 -12.22
N LYS A 302 3.22 4.32 -11.95
CA LYS A 302 2.26 4.60 -10.88
C LYS A 302 0.88 4.06 -11.19
N GLN A 303 0.43 4.17 -12.44
CA GLN A 303 -0.86 3.62 -12.88
C GLN A 303 -0.88 2.09 -12.79
N ASP A 304 0.19 1.44 -13.23
CA ASP A 304 0.35 0.00 -13.15
C ASP A 304 0.35 -0.48 -11.69
N LEU A 305 1.09 0.19 -10.80
CA LEU A 305 1.05 -0.07 -9.36
C LEU A 305 -0.37 0.03 -8.79
N ILE A 306 -1.12 1.09 -9.13
CA ILE A 306 -2.49 1.27 -8.66
C ILE A 306 -3.40 0.12 -9.12
N GLN A 307 -3.24 -0.34 -10.35
CA GLN A 307 -3.99 -1.47 -10.87
C GLN A 307 -3.63 -2.77 -10.16
N THR A 308 -2.33 -3.03 -9.95
CA THR A 308 -1.85 -4.22 -9.22
C THR A 308 -2.35 -4.22 -7.77
N VAL A 309 -2.27 -3.09 -7.07
CA VAL A 309 -2.78 -2.97 -5.69
C VAL A 309 -4.28 -3.24 -5.63
N ARG A 310 -5.08 -2.75 -6.58
CA ARG A 310 -6.53 -3.04 -6.63
C ARG A 310 -6.80 -4.53 -6.81
N SER A 311 -6.11 -5.17 -7.75
CA SER A 311 -6.25 -6.60 -7.98
C SER A 311 -5.89 -7.44 -6.75
N LEU A 312 -4.82 -7.06 -6.03
CA LEU A 312 -4.43 -7.71 -4.77
C LEU A 312 -5.49 -7.52 -3.68
N MET A 313 -6.06 -6.32 -3.56
CA MET A 313 -7.10 -6.04 -2.56
C MET A 313 -8.38 -6.83 -2.83
N ASP A 314 -8.77 -6.99 -4.08
CA ASP A 314 -9.92 -7.81 -4.46
C ASP A 314 -9.71 -9.30 -4.13
N GLY A 315 -8.44 -9.74 -4.08
CA GLY A 315 -8.05 -11.10 -3.70
C GLY A 315 -7.96 -11.35 -2.18
N PHE A 316 -7.80 -10.31 -1.36
CA PHE A 316 -7.65 -10.43 0.09
C PHE A 316 -8.97 -10.22 0.83
N THR A 317 -9.85 -11.21 0.79
CA THR A 317 -11.16 -11.17 1.48
C THR A 317 -11.05 -11.52 2.96
N ASP A 318 -10.25 -12.51 3.28
CA ASP A 318 -10.02 -13.06 4.62
C ASP A 318 -8.52 -13.37 4.83
N ILE A 319 -8.16 -13.69 6.06
CA ILE A 319 -6.76 -13.98 6.42
C ILE A 319 -6.24 -15.23 5.67
N ARG A 320 -7.10 -16.21 5.42
CA ARG A 320 -6.74 -17.44 4.70
C ARG A 320 -6.36 -17.13 3.26
N SER A 321 -7.14 -16.32 2.56
CA SER A 321 -6.83 -15.90 1.18
C SER A 321 -5.47 -15.20 1.09
N ALA A 322 -5.13 -14.42 2.12
CA ALA A 322 -3.83 -13.76 2.23
C ALA A 322 -2.69 -14.69 2.63
N SER A 323 -2.98 -15.81 3.31
CA SER A 323 -1.95 -16.77 3.74
C SER A 323 -1.54 -17.74 2.61
N GLY A 324 -2.24 -17.70 1.49
CA GLY A 324 -1.96 -18.49 0.29
C GLY A 324 -0.80 -17.92 -0.54
N THR A 325 -0.64 -18.46 -1.74
CA THR A 325 0.33 -17.95 -2.71
C THR A 325 -0.12 -16.58 -3.20
N VAL A 326 0.73 -15.57 -3.01
CA VAL A 326 0.49 -14.24 -3.61
C VAL A 326 0.46 -14.41 -5.12
N PRO A 327 -0.56 -13.91 -5.83
CA PRO A 327 -0.59 -13.94 -7.28
C PRO A 327 0.67 -13.28 -7.85
N GLU A 328 1.30 -13.91 -8.85
CA GLU A 328 2.37 -13.26 -9.60
C GLU A 328 1.81 -11.97 -10.21
N ALA A 329 2.55 -10.87 -10.06
CA ALA A 329 2.14 -9.61 -10.66
C ALA A 329 2.26 -9.72 -12.18
N GLU A 330 1.18 -9.49 -12.91
CA GLU A 330 1.20 -9.33 -14.37
C GLU A 330 1.77 -7.95 -14.78
N SER A 331 2.70 -7.41 -14.00
CA SER A 331 3.30 -6.09 -14.19
C SER A 331 4.70 -6.22 -14.76
N PRO A 332 5.04 -5.50 -15.83
CA PRO A 332 6.40 -5.48 -16.36
C PRO A 332 7.39 -4.72 -15.44
N TYR A 333 6.88 -3.92 -14.51
CA TYR A 333 7.68 -3.05 -13.64
C TYR A 333 7.98 -3.69 -12.29
N ILE A 334 7.11 -4.58 -11.79
CA ILE A 334 7.20 -5.20 -10.48
C ILE A 334 8.01 -6.49 -10.60
N GLU A 335 9.09 -6.58 -9.83
CA GLU A 335 9.93 -7.77 -9.77
C GLU A 335 9.35 -8.81 -8.80
N GLN A 336 8.83 -8.34 -7.65
CA GLN A 336 8.32 -9.23 -6.61
C GLN A 336 7.30 -8.56 -5.71
N ILE A 337 6.29 -9.36 -5.33
CA ILE A 337 5.33 -9.04 -4.27
C ILE A 337 5.51 -10.05 -3.15
N ARG A 338 5.65 -9.59 -1.91
CA ARG A 338 5.78 -10.45 -0.73
C ARG A 338 4.85 -10.00 0.37
N ILE A 339 4.20 -10.96 1.04
CA ILE A 339 3.55 -10.72 2.32
C ILE A 339 4.64 -10.79 3.39
N GLU A 340 4.93 -9.68 4.05
CA GLU A 340 5.95 -9.61 5.10
C GLU A 340 5.40 -10.07 6.45
N LYS A 341 4.14 -9.74 6.74
CA LYS A 341 3.52 -10.05 8.02
C LYS A 341 2.00 -10.08 7.90
N ILE A 342 1.40 -11.03 8.57
CA ILE A 342 -0.04 -11.09 8.84
C ILE A 342 -0.21 -10.95 10.35
N GLU A 343 -0.95 -9.92 10.77
CA GLU A 343 -1.27 -9.67 12.18
C GLU A 343 -2.67 -10.23 12.44
N MET A 344 -2.73 -11.38 13.11
CA MET A 344 -3.96 -12.13 13.34
C MET A 344 -4.93 -11.38 14.27
N ASP A 345 -4.39 -10.68 15.26
CA ASP A 345 -5.12 -9.88 16.26
C ASP A 345 -5.86 -8.69 15.66
N THR A 346 -5.25 -8.00 14.71
CA THR A 346 -5.81 -6.80 14.06
C THR A 346 -6.43 -7.10 12.71
N GLY A 347 -6.07 -8.22 12.07
CA GLY A 347 -6.43 -8.53 10.69
C GLY A 347 -5.71 -7.66 9.67
N ARG A 348 -4.53 -7.16 10.04
CA ARG A 348 -3.69 -6.33 9.17
C ARG A 348 -2.70 -7.19 8.42
N ILE A 349 -2.53 -6.89 7.13
CA ILE A 349 -1.56 -7.53 6.25
C ILE A 349 -0.54 -6.49 5.80
N ARG A 350 0.74 -6.85 5.85
CA ARG A 350 1.83 -6.04 5.30
C ARG A 350 2.36 -6.68 4.05
N VAL A 351 2.28 -5.94 2.96
CA VAL A 351 2.71 -6.38 1.63
C VAL A 351 3.83 -5.48 1.14
N SER A 352 4.96 -6.05 0.76
CA SER A 352 6.09 -5.35 0.14
C SER A 352 6.05 -5.56 -1.36
N ILE A 353 6.15 -4.48 -2.13
CA ILE A 353 6.21 -4.50 -3.59
C ILE A 353 7.59 -3.99 -4.01
N GLN A 354 8.36 -4.86 -4.67
CA GLN A 354 9.70 -4.56 -5.18
C GLN A 354 9.62 -4.35 -6.69
N PHE A 355 10.26 -3.29 -7.16
CA PHE A 355 10.34 -2.94 -8.57
C PHE A 355 11.69 -3.36 -9.14
N ALA A 356 11.72 -3.74 -10.40
CA ALA A 356 12.97 -4.06 -11.07
C ALA A 356 13.90 -2.82 -11.10
N PRO A 357 15.18 -2.96 -10.68
CA PRO A 357 16.10 -1.83 -10.45
C PRO A 357 16.29 -0.92 -11.67
N GLN A 358 16.15 -1.45 -12.87
CA GLN A 358 16.31 -0.69 -14.12
C GLN A 358 15.34 0.48 -14.23
N TYR A 359 14.10 0.33 -13.72
CA TYR A 359 13.10 1.40 -13.81
C TYR A 359 13.38 2.58 -12.90
N TYR A 360 14.14 2.38 -11.84
CA TYR A 360 14.62 3.49 -11.02
C TYR A 360 15.54 4.42 -11.83
N TYR A 361 16.50 3.84 -12.58
CA TYR A 361 17.41 4.62 -13.41
C TYR A 361 16.72 5.22 -14.63
N GLU A 362 15.73 4.51 -15.20
CA GLU A 362 14.91 5.04 -16.29
C GLU A 362 14.15 6.30 -15.86
N VAL A 363 13.50 6.27 -14.69
CA VAL A 363 12.81 7.43 -14.12
C VAL A 363 13.79 8.57 -13.81
N LEU A 364 14.97 8.27 -13.28
CA LEU A 364 15.99 9.30 -13.07
C LEU A 364 16.40 9.96 -14.38
N SER A 365 16.56 9.16 -15.44
CA SER A 365 16.89 9.68 -16.77
C SER A 365 15.79 10.56 -17.34
N GLU A 366 14.52 10.18 -17.16
CA GLU A 366 13.35 10.98 -17.56
C GLU A 366 13.31 12.33 -16.81
N LEU A 367 13.55 12.33 -15.50
CA LEU A 367 13.49 13.53 -14.68
C LEU A 367 14.66 14.50 -14.89
N THR A 368 15.84 13.96 -15.19
CA THR A 368 17.07 14.76 -15.33
C THR A 368 17.39 15.14 -16.77
N GLY A 369 16.76 14.47 -17.74
CA GLY A 369 17.11 14.59 -19.16
C GLY A 369 18.49 14.03 -19.51
N THR A 370 19.13 13.29 -18.58
CA THR A 370 20.46 12.71 -18.73
C THR A 370 20.36 11.20 -18.69
N SER A 371 21.04 10.48 -19.60
CA SER A 371 21.02 9.03 -19.62
C SER A 371 21.76 8.45 -18.40
N ILE A 372 21.03 7.76 -17.54
CA ILE A 372 21.52 7.08 -16.33
C ILE A 372 21.06 5.62 -16.43
N GLN A 373 21.99 4.68 -16.56
CA GLN A 373 21.67 3.25 -16.74
C GLN A 373 22.01 2.41 -15.50
N GLY A 374 22.73 3.01 -14.53
CA GLY A 374 23.15 2.31 -13.33
C GLY A 374 23.79 3.24 -12.29
N GLU A 375 24.33 2.62 -11.23
CA GLU A 375 24.96 3.36 -10.13
C GLU A 375 26.18 4.18 -10.56
N TYR A 376 26.96 3.65 -11.51
CA TYR A 376 28.16 4.33 -11.97
C TYR A 376 27.83 5.65 -12.65
N GLU A 377 26.90 5.65 -13.60
CA GLU A 377 26.45 6.85 -14.30
C GLU A 377 25.80 7.84 -13.34
N LEU A 378 24.98 7.36 -12.38
CA LEU A 378 24.37 8.20 -11.35
C LEU A 378 25.44 8.92 -10.52
N ILE A 379 26.47 8.21 -10.06
CA ILE A 379 27.57 8.80 -9.29
C ILE A 379 28.35 9.80 -10.15
N SER A 380 28.60 9.49 -11.44
CA SER A 380 29.28 10.39 -12.36
C SER A 380 28.49 11.70 -12.55
N VAL A 381 27.20 11.61 -12.82
CA VAL A 381 26.32 12.78 -12.99
C VAL A 381 26.26 13.61 -11.72
N LEU A 382 26.13 12.97 -10.54
CA LEU A 382 26.14 13.68 -9.26
C LEU A 382 27.45 14.41 -9.00
N LYS A 383 28.57 13.81 -9.38
CA LYS A 383 29.91 14.42 -9.26
C LYS A 383 30.05 15.64 -10.17
N GLU A 384 29.62 15.51 -11.43
CA GLU A 384 29.62 16.64 -12.39
C GLU A 384 28.71 17.78 -11.91
N LEU A 385 27.49 17.45 -11.49
CA LEU A 385 26.55 18.44 -10.95
C LEU A 385 27.08 19.13 -9.67
N SER A 386 27.85 18.41 -8.84
CA SER A 386 28.47 18.99 -7.64
C SER A 386 29.50 20.06 -8.01
N VAL A 387 30.35 19.78 -9.01
CA VAL A 387 31.33 20.76 -9.52
C VAL A 387 30.62 21.95 -10.15
N MET A 388 29.65 21.71 -11.04
CA MET A 388 28.86 22.78 -11.67
C MET A 388 28.14 23.64 -10.65
N LYS A 389 27.59 23.03 -9.59
CA LYS A 389 26.90 23.74 -8.50
C LYS A 389 27.85 24.66 -7.75
N GLU A 390 29.05 24.19 -7.48
CA GLU A 390 30.07 25.00 -6.79
C GLU A 390 30.45 26.22 -7.65
N GLU A 391 30.77 26.02 -8.93
CA GLU A 391 31.05 27.09 -9.88
C GLU A 391 29.88 28.05 -10.04
N TYR A 392 28.66 27.53 -10.21
CA TYR A 392 27.46 28.36 -10.32
C TYR A 392 27.20 29.17 -9.03
N THR A 393 27.40 28.57 -7.87
CA THR A 393 27.18 29.27 -6.60
C THR A 393 28.12 30.46 -6.47
N HIS A 394 29.33 30.35 -6.99
CA HIS A 394 30.29 31.43 -6.98
C HIS A 394 29.89 32.61 -7.86
N ILE A 395 29.24 32.36 -9.01
CA ILE A 395 28.88 33.39 -9.98
C ILE A 395 27.43 33.88 -9.89
N LYS A 396 26.56 33.15 -9.18
CA LYS A 396 25.10 33.35 -9.25
C LYS A 396 24.65 34.75 -8.89
N ASP A 397 25.27 35.37 -7.86
CA ASP A 397 24.90 36.70 -7.37
C ASP A 397 25.32 37.79 -8.36
N ALA A 398 26.53 37.68 -8.93
CA ALA A 398 27.00 38.55 -10.00
C ALA A 398 26.09 38.42 -11.24
N PHE A 399 25.69 37.20 -11.61
CA PHE A 399 24.79 36.98 -12.74
C PHE A 399 23.37 37.54 -12.50
N ALA A 400 22.84 37.44 -11.27
CA ALA A 400 21.59 38.07 -10.89
C ALA A 400 21.66 39.60 -11.00
N ASP A 401 22.76 40.20 -10.54
CA ASP A 401 23.03 41.64 -10.65
C ASP A 401 23.12 42.11 -12.11
N VAL A 402 23.79 41.32 -12.97
CA VAL A 402 23.81 41.63 -14.43
C VAL A 402 22.40 41.65 -15.02
N LYS A 403 21.55 40.69 -14.67
CA LYS A 403 20.15 40.65 -15.15
C LYS A 403 19.33 41.86 -14.69
N MET A 404 19.51 42.27 -13.43
CA MET A 404 18.73 43.37 -12.83
C MET A 404 19.30 44.75 -13.11
N LYS A 405 20.62 44.90 -12.96
CA LYS A 405 21.29 46.21 -12.99
C LYS A 405 22.12 46.46 -14.25
N GLY A 406 22.32 45.41 -15.07
CA GLY A 406 23.17 45.46 -16.25
C GLY A 406 24.65 45.23 -15.96
N TYR A 407 25.07 45.08 -14.72
CA TYR A 407 26.48 44.91 -14.30
C TYR A 407 26.56 44.06 -13.04
N GLY A 408 27.50 43.13 -13.02
CA GLY A 408 27.76 42.23 -11.88
C GLY A 408 29.25 41.94 -11.76
N VAL A 409 29.73 41.69 -10.54
CA VAL A 409 31.14 41.41 -10.25
C VAL A 409 31.21 40.13 -9.42
N VAL A 410 32.06 39.18 -9.88
CA VAL A 410 32.46 38.02 -9.10
C VAL A 410 33.73 38.39 -8.35
N SER A 411 33.66 38.36 -7.04
CA SER A 411 34.83 38.62 -6.17
C SER A 411 35.74 37.40 -6.15
N PRO A 412 37.07 37.61 -6.04
CA PRO A 412 38.03 36.52 -5.99
C PRO A 412 37.86 35.66 -4.73
N ASN A 413 38.14 34.39 -4.84
CA ASN A 413 38.26 33.47 -3.70
C ASN A 413 39.58 33.75 -2.95
N ARG A 414 39.62 33.34 -1.68
CA ARG A 414 40.82 33.52 -0.85
C ARG A 414 42.08 32.88 -1.48
N GLU A 415 41.92 31.78 -2.19
CA GLU A 415 42.99 31.04 -2.83
C GLU A 415 43.59 31.77 -4.05
N GLU A 416 42.80 32.65 -4.67
CA GLU A 416 43.20 33.47 -5.82
C GLU A 416 43.90 34.76 -5.40
N ILE A 417 43.89 35.10 -4.10
CA ILE A 417 44.52 36.31 -3.58
C ILE A 417 45.99 36.06 -3.30
N VAL A 418 46.85 36.74 -4.06
CA VAL A 418 48.30 36.74 -3.84
C VAL A 418 48.68 37.88 -2.92
N LEU A 419 49.43 37.60 -1.86
CA LEU A 419 49.91 38.58 -0.91
C LEU A 419 51.43 38.74 -1.07
N ASP A 420 51.87 39.97 -1.25
CA ASP A 420 53.30 40.32 -1.22
C ASP A 420 53.85 40.34 0.21
N GLU A 421 55.16 40.27 0.32
CA GLU A 421 55.83 40.41 1.60
C GLU A 421 55.54 41.79 2.22
N PRO A 422 55.21 41.86 3.52
CA PRO A 422 54.96 43.12 4.19
C PRO A 422 56.18 44.03 4.19
N ALA A 423 56.00 45.28 3.72
CA ALA A 423 57.08 46.27 3.65
C ALA A 423 56.86 47.39 4.68
N ILE A 424 57.94 47.87 5.28
CA ILE A 424 57.87 49.01 6.22
C ILE A 424 57.77 50.29 5.39
N ILE A 425 56.78 51.11 5.66
CA ILE A 425 56.60 52.43 5.07
C ILE A 425 56.75 53.54 6.13
N ARG A 426 57.26 54.69 5.69
CA ARG A 426 57.40 55.88 6.50
C ARG A 426 56.47 56.98 5.99
N GLN A 427 55.64 57.52 6.88
CA GLN A 427 54.75 58.63 6.54
C GLN A 427 54.99 59.76 7.54
N GLY A 428 55.81 60.71 7.16
CA GLY A 428 56.29 61.77 8.08
C GLY A 428 57.16 61.19 9.21
N ASN A 429 56.74 61.38 10.44
CA ASN A 429 57.45 60.86 11.63
C ASN A 429 56.91 59.51 12.14
N LYS A 430 55.98 58.89 11.42
CA LYS A 430 55.38 57.61 11.79
C LYS A 430 55.83 56.50 10.87
N PHE A 431 55.95 55.29 11.38
CA PHE A 431 56.22 54.09 10.63
C PHE A 431 54.94 53.24 10.59
N GLY A 432 54.67 52.62 9.45
CA GLY A 432 53.57 51.69 9.23
C GLY A 432 54.06 50.44 8.46
N VAL A 433 53.18 49.47 8.34
CA VAL A 433 53.40 48.29 7.52
C VAL A 433 52.46 48.39 6.30
N LYS A 434 52.97 48.25 5.11
CA LYS A 434 52.21 48.13 3.86
C LYS A 434 52.13 46.65 3.51
N ILE A 435 50.92 46.17 3.29
CA ILE A 435 50.64 44.86 2.72
C ILE A 435 50.04 45.15 1.36
N HIS A 436 50.62 44.57 0.32
CA HIS A 436 50.09 44.63 -1.06
C HIS A 436 49.49 43.29 -1.39
N SER A 437 48.30 43.29 -2.06
CA SER A 437 47.61 42.09 -2.51
C SER A 437 47.05 42.29 -3.91
N GLU A 438 47.16 41.25 -4.72
CA GLU A 438 46.58 41.16 -6.04
C GLU A 438 45.62 40.00 -6.13
N ALA A 439 44.47 40.19 -6.80
CA ALA A 439 43.48 39.15 -6.98
C ALA A 439 42.72 39.41 -8.29
N PRO A 440 42.36 38.36 -9.06
CA PRO A 440 41.51 38.52 -10.24
C PRO A 440 40.07 38.79 -9.81
N SER A 441 39.33 39.58 -10.60
CA SER A 441 37.89 39.74 -10.49
C SER A 441 37.25 39.54 -11.86
N ILE A 442 36.01 38.94 -11.89
CA ILE A 442 35.30 38.77 -13.15
C ILE A 442 34.18 39.81 -13.20
N HIS A 443 34.18 40.59 -14.29
CA HIS A 443 33.17 41.62 -14.51
C HIS A 443 32.26 41.19 -15.66
N MET A 444 30.95 41.13 -15.38
CA MET A 444 29.89 40.78 -16.32
C MET A 444 29.08 42.03 -16.69
N ILE A 445 28.89 42.26 -17.97
CA ILE A 445 28.20 43.42 -18.50
C ILE A 445 27.07 42.98 -19.45
N ARG A 446 25.87 43.51 -19.26
CA ARG A 446 24.77 43.32 -20.18
C ARG A 446 24.74 44.46 -21.21
N ALA A 447 24.95 44.13 -22.48
CA ALA A 447 24.89 45.08 -23.59
C ALA A 447 23.72 44.72 -24.53
N ASN A 448 23.02 45.71 -25.03
CA ASN A 448 21.97 45.53 -26.04
C ASN A 448 22.60 45.54 -27.43
N ILE A 449 22.34 44.51 -28.23
CA ILE A 449 22.77 44.39 -29.60
C ILE A 449 21.59 44.73 -30.50
N ALA A 450 21.72 45.71 -31.36
CA ALA A 450 20.75 46.03 -32.41
C ALA A 450 21.30 45.53 -33.77
N THR A 451 20.46 44.87 -34.53
CA THR A 451 20.82 44.44 -35.89
C THR A 451 19.70 44.81 -36.87
N ASP A 452 20.08 45.28 -38.06
CA ASP A 452 19.15 45.59 -39.14
C ASP A 452 19.32 44.50 -40.22
N ILE A 453 18.19 43.88 -40.56
CA ILE A 453 18.10 42.90 -41.64
C ILE A 453 17.39 43.59 -42.81
N ALA A 454 18.08 43.82 -43.89
CA ALA A 454 17.55 44.46 -45.07
C ALA A 454 17.67 43.54 -46.30
N PRO A 455 16.76 42.59 -46.47
CA PRO A 455 16.73 41.76 -47.68
C PRO A 455 16.41 42.65 -48.90
N ILE A 456 17.31 42.65 -49.88
CA ILE A 456 17.16 43.49 -51.08
C ILE A 456 16.31 42.73 -52.11
N VAL A 457 15.25 43.37 -52.60
CA VAL A 457 14.37 42.90 -53.68
C VAL A 457 14.49 43.83 -54.91
N GLY A 458 14.05 43.33 -56.06
CA GLY A 458 14.32 44.01 -57.33
C GLY A 458 13.44 45.25 -57.63
N SER A 459 12.27 45.43 -56.98
CA SER A 459 11.37 46.55 -57.22
C SER A 459 10.62 46.96 -55.95
N GLU A 460 10.12 48.22 -55.93
CA GLU A 460 9.32 48.78 -54.83
C GLU A 460 8.11 47.94 -54.54
N LYS A 461 7.39 47.50 -55.58
CA LYS A 461 6.23 46.63 -55.45
C LYS A 461 6.54 45.27 -54.77
N GLN A 462 7.69 44.66 -55.11
CA GLN A 462 8.13 43.42 -54.45
C GLN A 462 8.49 43.65 -53.00
N ALA A 463 8.98 44.83 -52.63
CA ALA A 463 9.21 45.20 -51.24
C ALA A 463 7.91 45.37 -50.46
N GLU A 464 6.89 46.00 -51.06
CA GLU A 464 5.56 46.13 -50.50
C GLU A 464 4.91 44.73 -50.28
N ASP A 465 4.92 43.88 -51.31
CA ASP A 465 4.39 42.53 -51.26
C ASP A 465 5.09 41.72 -50.14
N LEU A 466 6.42 41.85 -49.96
CA LEU A 466 7.17 41.20 -48.92
C LEU A 466 6.80 41.68 -47.51
N VAL A 467 6.58 42.98 -47.34
CA VAL A 467 6.11 43.58 -46.07
C VAL A 467 4.71 43.08 -45.71
N GLU A 468 3.81 43.01 -46.71
CA GLU A 468 2.46 42.46 -46.49
C GLU A 468 2.51 40.98 -46.13
N TYR A 469 3.37 40.21 -46.79
CA TYR A 469 3.58 38.77 -46.47
C TYR A 469 4.06 38.59 -45.01
N ILE A 470 5.09 39.32 -44.57
CA ILE A 470 5.61 39.26 -43.20
C ILE A 470 4.52 39.67 -42.19
N LYS A 471 3.70 40.70 -42.49
CA LYS A 471 2.61 41.13 -41.62
C LYS A 471 1.48 40.10 -41.53
N ALA A 472 1.16 39.43 -42.63
CA ALA A 472 0.15 38.37 -42.65
C ALA A 472 0.61 37.17 -41.83
N GLU A 473 1.84 36.70 -41.99
CA GLU A 473 2.44 35.58 -41.24
C GLU A 473 2.56 35.89 -39.73
N SER A 474 2.72 37.17 -39.34
CA SER A 474 2.77 37.57 -37.93
C SER A 474 1.48 37.30 -37.15
N GLN A 475 0.36 37.00 -37.84
CA GLN A 475 -0.94 36.65 -37.24
C GLN A 475 -1.18 35.14 -37.14
N THR A 476 -0.27 34.32 -37.63
CA THR A 476 -0.34 32.87 -37.53
C THR A 476 0.18 32.36 -36.19
N GLU A 477 -0.16 31.11 -35.81
CA GLU A 477 0.33 30.47 -34.57
C GLU A 477 1.86 30.35 -34.51
N GLU A 478 2.53 30.16 -35.66
CA GLU A 478 3.98 30.08 -35.77
C GLU A 478 4.67 31.47 -35.69
N GLY A 479 3.92 32.53 -35.93
CA GLY A 479 4.36 33.93 -35.78
C GLY A 479 5.44 34.37 -36.78
N VAL A 480 5.89 35.63 -36.64
CA VAL A 480 6.85 36.26 -37.55
C VAL A 480 8.21 35.55 -37.62
N TRP A 481 8.59 34.84 -36.57
CA TRP A 481 9.91 34.19 -36.47
C TRP A 481 10.12 33.04 -37.46
N ALA A 482 9.05 32.28 -37.74
CA ALA A 482 9.05 31.15 -38.65
C ALA A 482 8.95 31.58 -40.13
N THR A 483 8.57 32.83 -40.39
CA THR A 483 8.42 33.36 -41.76
C THR A 483 9.70 33.21 -42.57
N ASN A 484 9.61 32.56 -43.74
CA ASN A 484 10.76 32.30 -44.61
C ASN A 484 10.97 33.44 -45.60
N ILE A 485 12.18 34.02 -45.60
CA ILE A 485 12.61 35.03 -46.57
C ILE A 485 13.82 34.50 -47.30
N PHE A 486 13.69 34.23 -48.61
CA PHE A 486 14.74 33.72 -49.48
C PHE A 486 15.42 32.43 -48.98
N GLY A 487 14.64 31.52 -48.41
CA GLY A 487 15.15 30.21 -47.97
C GLY A 487 15.70 30.18 -46.54
N LYS A 488 15.63 31.28 -45.79
CA LYS A 488 15.97 31.35 -44.38
C LYS A 488 14.79 31.93 -43.58
N SER A 489 14.53 31.42 -42.39
CA SER A 489 13.57 32.02 -41.47
C SER A 489 14.06 33.41 -40.96
N ILE A 490 13.15 34.29 -40.61
CA ILE A 490 13.48 35.57 -39.95
C ILE A 490 14.32 35.33 -38.70
N GLU A 491 14.03 34.29 -37.93
CA GLU A 491 14.78 33.91 -36.76
C GLU A 491 16.26 33.66 -37.11
N ASN A 492 16.54 32.84 -38.15
CA ASN A 492 17.89 32.55 -38.57
C ASN A 492 18.63 33.80 -39.08
N LEU A 493 17.93 34.67 -39.81
CA LEU A 493 18.52 35.90 -40.30
C LEU A 493 18.89 36.88 -39.18
N VAL A 494 18.01 36.98 -38.15
CA VAL A 494 18.26 37.81 -36.96
C VAL A 494 19.43 37.25 -36.17
N MET A 495 19.45 35.92 -35.94
CA MET A 495 20.52 35.26 -35.21
C MET A 495 21.87 35.40 -35.93
N ASP A 496 21.90 35.19 -37.24
CA ASP A 496 23.11 35.41 -38.04
C ASP A 496 23.64 36.86 -37.93
N GLY A 497 22.70 37.83 -37.95
CA GLY A 497 23.02 39.25 -37.80
C GLY A 497 23.58 39.61 -36.42
N ILE A 498 22.99 39.07 -35.35
CA ILE A 498 23.44 39.27 -33.98
C ILE A 498 24.82 38.60 -33.80
N GLN A 499 24.95 37.34 -34.21
CA GLN A 499 26.21 36.60 -34.12
C GLN A 499 27.34 37.27 -34.87
N GLY A 500 27.04 37.81 -36.09
CA GLY A 500 27.99 38.58 -36.87
C GLY A 500 28.48 39.86 -36.20
N LYS A 501 27.67 40.47 -35.30
CA LYS A 501 28.10 41.63 -34.50
C LYS A 501 28.93 41.22 -33.29
N ILE A 502 28.57 40.14 -32.64
CA ILE A 502 29.33 39.60 -31.49
C ILE A 502 30.75 39.23 -31.94
N THR A 503 30.88 38.54 -33.06
CA THR A 503 32.19 38.08 -33.59
C THR A 503 33.06 39.23 -34.10
N LYS A 504 32.55 40.43 -34.29
CA LYS A 504 33.36 41.62 -34.65
C LYS A 504 34.19 42.15 -33.50
N ILE A 505 33.88 41.79 -32.25
CA ILE A 505 34.75 42.08 -31.10
C ILE A 505 35.95 41.14 -31.19
N ASN A 506 36.98 41.55 -31.89
CA ASN A 506 38.21 40.79 -32.07
C ASN A 506 39.03 40.74 -30.76
N GLU A 507 40.08 39.88 -30.72
CA GLU A 507 40.93 39.72 -29.55
C GLU A 507 41.58 41.04 -29.10
N GLU A 508 42.00 41.91 -30.05
CA GLU A 508 42.57 43.18 -29.70
C GLU A 508 41.57 44.13 -28.96
N SER A 509 40.32 44.14 -29.38
CA SER A 509 39.27 44.88 -28.71
C SER A 509 38.95 44.30 -27.31
N GLN A 510 38.98 42.98 -27.16
CA GLN A 510 38.78 42.33 -25.88
C GLN A 510 39.89 42.69 -24.87
N VAL A 511 41.16 42.63 -25.29
CA VAL A 511 42.33 43.04 -24.45
C VAL A 511 42.21 44.52 -24.06
N LYS A 512 41.86 45.41 -24.97
CA LYS A 512 41.68 46.86 -24.68
C LYS A 512 40.56 47.11 -23.66
N LEU A 513 39.46 46.35 -23.74
CA LEU A 513 38.37 46.39 -22.76
C LEU A 513 38.83 45.91 -21.39
N GLN A 514 39.58 44.77 -21.33
CA GLN A 514 40.13 44.24 -20.10
C GLN A 514 41.10 45.22 -19.43
N ASP A 515 42.06 45.77 -20.17
CA ASP A 515 43.00 46.77 -19.65
C ASP A 515 42.29 48.01 -19.12
N THR A 516 41.24 48.44 -19.80
CA THR A 516 40.45 49.61 -19.39
C THR A 516 39.71 49.33 -18.11
N MET A 517 39.07 48.15 -17.95
CA MET A 517 38.41 47.74 -16.73
C MET A 517 39.36 47.63 -15.56
N GLN A 518 40.56 47.03 -15.78
CA GLN A 518 41.60 46.94 -14.76
C GLN A 518 42.05 48.31 -14.26
N LYS A 519 42.22 49.29 -15.16
CA LYS A 519 42.51 50.69 -14.78
C LYS A 519 41.38 51.35 -14.00
N ILE A 520 40.12 51.13 -14.43
CA ILE A 520 38.94 51.70 -13.73
C ILE A 520 38.85 51.16 -12.28
N VAL A 521 39.11 49.86 -12.10
CA VAL A 521 39.00 49.22 -10.79
C VAL A 521 40.16 49.63 -9.86
N ASN A 522 41.38 49.79 -10.39
CA ASN A 522 42.57 50.09 -9.59
C ASN A 522 42.81 51.59 -9.39
N ASP A 523 42.40 52.45 -10.31
CA ASP A 523 42.57 53.91 -10.22
C ASP A 523 41.47 54.57 -9.37
N SER A 524 41.78 54.84 -8.11
CA SER A 524 40.85 55.41 -7.11
C SER A 524 40.40 56.88 -7.38
N ASN A 525 40.82 57.51 -8.48
CA ASN A 525 40.70 58.96 -8.66
C ASN A 525 39.46 59.46 -9.40
N GLY A 526 38.43 58.61 -9.67
CA GLY A 526 37.18 59.08 -10.26
C GLY A 526 37.30 59.87 -11.57
N GLY A 527 38.40 59.67 -12.33
CA GLY A 527 38.67 60.37 -13.59
C GLY A 527 37.80 59.83 -14.72
N LEU A 528 37.58 60.69 -15.74
CA LEU A 528 36.89 60.32 -16.96
C LEU A 528 37.76 59.26 -17.71
N VAL A 529 37.21 58.06 -17.88
CA VAL A 529 37.88 57.02 -18.68
C VAL A 529 37.30 57.05 -20.09
N CYS A 530 38.13 57.31 -21.06
CA CYS A 530 37.78 57.27 -22.48
C CYS A 530 38.25 55.92 -23.07
N ILE A 531 37.33 55.10 -23.56
CA ILE A 531 37.63 53.83 -24.22
C ILE A 531 37.62 54.07 -25.71
N ILE A 532 38.79 53.99 -26.35
CA ILE A 532 38.92 54.00 -27.82
C ILE A 532 39.15 52.55 -28.25
N ILE A 533 38.13 51.97 -28.83
CA ILE A 533 38.14 50.57 -29.32
C ILE A 533 38.63 50.55 -30.76
#